data_db50fa1577d74d5f5b86cf4bf04b9e50
#
_entry.id   db50fa1577d74d5f5b86cf4bf04b9e50
#
_cell.length_a   1.000
_cell.length_b   1.000
_cell.length_c   1.000
_cell.angle_alpha   90.00
_cell.angle_beta   90.00
_cell.angle_gamma   90.00
#
_symmetry.space_group_name_H-M   'P 1'
#
loop_
_entity.id
_entity.type
_entity.pdbx_description
1 polymer ?
#
loop_
_entity_poly.entity_id
_entity_poly.type
_entity_poly.pdbx_seq_one_letter_code
_entity_poly.pdbx_strand_id
1 'polypeptide(L)'
;ACEVPGNGPGSTPEHGLYNKADLDRNDDGSVEVTDDACGDLPYIVMKKDFVGVTPNANGTYTVDYKVTVENKGGATGTYSLTDTPQFDDDVTINSGSYSGQASGSMNTVGSTTLADGSSLAAGGAHTYNVSFIVTLNLDANSPDGGDNIYTACEVPGNGPGSTPEHGLYNKAEVDRNDDGSVEVTDDACGDLPCI
;
A
#
# COMPACT_ATOMS: atom_id res chain seq x y z
N ALA A 1 -9.44 -17.08 -6.60
CA ALA A 1 -10.18 -18.29 -6.19
C ALA A 1 -10.16 -19.30 -7.32
N CYS A 2 -10.00 -20.60 -6.96
CA CYS A 2 -10.02 -21.69 -7.89
C CYS A 2 -11.46 -22.19 -8.00
N GLU A 3 -12.13 -21.86 -9.09
CA GLU A 3 -13.49 -22.31 -9.39
C GLU A 3 -13.51 -23.14 -10.67
N VAL A 4 -14.28 -24.25 -10.66
CA VAL A 4 -14.54 -25.04 -11.85
C VAL A 4 -15.26 -24.16 -12.88
N PRO A 5 -14.84 -24.12 -14.14
CA PRO A 5 -15.50 -23.33 -15.18
C PRO A 5 -17.01 -23.60 -15.21
N GLY A 6 -17.80 -22.58 -14.84
CA GLY A 6 -19.25 -22.69 -14.71
C GLY A 6 -19.95 -22.84 -16.07
N ASN A 7 -20.93 -23.71 -16.14
CA ASN A 7 -21.80 -23.92 -17.27
C ASN A 7 -22.84 -22.81 -17.40
N GLY A 8 -22.48 -21.64 -17.92
CA GLY A 8 -23.46 -20.60 -18.22
C GLY A 8 -22.91 -19.49 -19.11
N PRO A 9 -23.69 -19.00 -20.08
CA PRO A 9 -23.30 -17.86 -20.89
C PRO A 9 -23.32 -16.59 -20.02
N GLY A 10 -22.13 -15.98 -19.87
CA GLY A 10 -21.96 -14.72 -19.16
C GLY A 10 -21.27 -14.81 -17.78
N SER A 11 -20.95 -16.00 -17.28
CA SER A 11 -20.02 -16.12 -16.16
C SER A 11 -18.58 -15.99 -16.70
N THR A 12 -17.83 -15.04 -16.18
CA THR A 12 -16.38 -15.04 -16.24
C THR A 12 -15.90 -15.65 -14.92
N PRO A 13 -15.81 -16.99 -14.81
CA PRO A 13 -15.23 -17.57 -13.62
C PRO A 13 -13.74 -17.25 -13.60
N GLU A 14 -13.27 -16.76 -12.48
CA GLU A 14 -11.85 -16.63 -12.24
C GLU A 14 -11.30 -18.04 -12.00
N HIS A 15 -10.73 -18.64 -13.03
CA HIS A 15 -10.36 -20.05 -13.03
C HIS A 15 -9.06 -20.34 -12.26
N GLY A 16 -8.33 -19.32 -11.84
CA GLY A 16 -7.01 -19.54 -11.25
C GLY A 16 -6.14 -20.37 -12.21
N LEU A 17 -5.49 -21.39 -11.67
CA LEU A 17 -4.67 -22.35 -12.45
C LEU A 17 -5.43 -23.67 -12.67
N TYR A 18 -6.63 -23.60 -13.27
CA TYR A 18 -7.45 -24.76 -13.56
C TYR A 18 -6.86 -25.59 -14.70
N ASN A 19 -6.72 -26.89 -14.46
CA ASN A 19 -6.31 -27.86 -15.49
C ASN A 19 -7.19 -29.10 -15.41
N LYS A 20 -7.65 -29.58 -16.57
CA LYS A 20 -8.51 -30.73 -16.73
C LYS A 20 -7.82 -31.79 -17.60
N ALA A 21 -7.94 -33.05 -17.18
CA ALA A 21 -7.51 -34.20 -17.96
C ALA A 21 -8.71 -35.11 -18.28
N ASP A 22 -8.80 -35.51 -19.54
CA ASP A 22 -9.81 -36.44 -20.04
C ASP A 22 -9.11 -37.69 -20.56
N LEU A 23 -9.65 -38.87 -20.22
CA LEU A 23 -9.14 -40.17 -20.68
C LEU A 23 -10.23 -40.95 -21.42
N ASP A 24 -9.94 -41.26 -22.68
CA ASP A 24 -10.64 -42.26 -23.47
C ASP A 24 -9.90 -43.60 -23.29
N ARG A 25 -10.57 -44.61 -22.68
CA ARG A 25 -9.94 -45.87 -22.32
C ARG A 25 -9.84 -46.88 -23.46
N ASN A 26 -10.67 -46.74 -24.47
CA ASN A 26 -10.82 -47.71 -25.55
C ASN A 26 -10.58 -47.11 -26.95
N ASP A 27 -10.19 -45.82 -26.98
CA ASP A 27 -9.89 -45.07 -28.22
C ASP A 27 -11.10 -45.02 -29.20
N ASP A 28 -12.32 -44.94 -28.65
CA ASP A 28 -13.55 -44.83 -29.42
C ASP A 28 -14.03 -43.39 -29.66
N GLY A 29 -13.29 -42.41 -29.10
CA GLY A 29 -13.60 -41.01 -29.20
C GLY A 29 -14.51 -40.50 -28.08
N SER A 30 -14.83 -41.34 -27.08
CA SER A 30 -15.62 -41.00 -25.91
C SER A 30 -14.72 -40.89 -24.68
N VAL A 31 -15.01 -39.90 -23.83
CA VAL A 31 -14.27 -39.70 -22.57
C VAL A 31 -14.97 -40.50 -21.47
N GLU A 32 -14.31 -41.49 -20.87
CA GLU A 32 -14.84 -42.30 -19.76
C GLU A 32 -14.37 -41.82 -18.38
N VAL A 33 -13.26 -41.11 -18.35
CA VAL A 33 -12.71 -40.57 -17.07
C VAL A 33 -12.29 -39.14 -17.25
N THR A 34 -12.75 -38.29 -16.35
CA THR A 34 -12.33 -36.91 -16.26
C THR A 34 -11.82 -36.68 -14.85
N ASP A 35 -10.69 -36.01 -14.74
CA ASP A 35 -10.14 -35.50 -13.49
C ASP A 35 -9.63 -34.10 -13.67
N ASP A 36 -9.66 -33.27 -12.63
CA ASP A 36 -9.22 -31.89 -12.69
C ASP A 36 -8.41 -31.52 -11.45
N ALA A 37 -7.57 -30.53 -11.62
CA ALA A 37 -6.79 -29.93 -10.54
C ALA A 37 -6.79 -28.40 -10.68
N CYS A 38 -6.77 -27.73 -9.57
CA CYS A 38 -6.78 -26.28 -9.53
C CYS A 38 -5.80 -25.74 -8.49
N GLY A 39 -5.10 -24.68 -8.83
CA GLY A 39 -4.24 -23.93 -7.94
C GLY A 39 -4.56 -22.44 -8.01
N ASP A 40 -4.14 -21.71 -7.00
CA ASP A 40 -4.26 -20.25 -6.95
C ASP A 40 -2.87 -19.60 -6.98
N LEU A 41 -2.82 -18.42 -7.60
CA LEU A 41 -1.67 -17.52 -7.53
C LEU A 41 -1.72 -16.64 -6.29
N PRO A 42 -0.61 -16.00 -5.89
CA PRO A 42 -0.63 -14.98 -4.87
C PRO A 42 -1.47 -13.78 -5.33
N TYR A 43 -2.17 -13.15 -4.39
CA TYR A 43 -2.90 -11.91 -4.64
C TYR A 43 -2.63 -10.92 -3.50
N ILE A 44 -1.59 -10.11 -3.67
CA ILE A 44 -1.16 -9.11 -2.70
C ILE A 44 -2.04 -7.86 -2.83
N VAL A 45 -2.57 -7.41 -1.71
CA VAL A 45 -3.30 -6.14 -1.56
C VAL A 45 -2.68 -5.34 -0.44
N MET A 46 -2.87 -4.03 -0.47
CA MET A 46 -2.38 -3.12 0.56
C MET A 46 -3.48 -2.17 0.99
N LYS A 47 -3.41 -1.76 2.26
CA LYS A 47 -4.21 -0.67 2.82
C LYS A 47 -3.30 0.22 3.65
N LYS A 48 -3.45 1.55 3.49
CA LYS A 48 -2.82 2.56 4.31
C LYS A 48 -3.89 3.31 5.10
N ASP A 49 -3.66 3.48 6.39
CA ASP A 49 -4.54 4.19 7.30
C ASP A 49 -3.77 5.32 8.00
N PHE A 50 -4.37 6.51 8.11
CA PHE A 50 -3.96 7.53 9.05
C PHE A 50 -4.44 7.12 10.45
N VAL A 51 -3.53 7.11 11.43
CA VAL A 51 -3.83 6.69 12.80
C VAL A 51 -4.12 7.89 13.69
N GLY A 52 -3.34 8.96 13.56
CA GLY A 52 -3.58 10.17 14.31
C GLY A 52 -2.38 11.07 14.47
N VAL A 53 -2.62 12.19 15.14
CA VAL A 53 -1.62 13.19 15.55
C VAL A 53 -1.63 13.35 17.06
N THR A 54 -0.45 13.37 17.66
CA THR A 54 -0.28 13.60 19.10
C THR A 54 0.67 14.78 19.34
N PRO A 55 0.24 15.84 20.06
CA PRO A 55 1.13 16.93 20.41
C PRO A 55 2.18 16.50 21.44
N ASN A 56 3.41 16.94 21.24
CA ASN A 56 4.54 16.71 22.14
C ASN A 56 4.79 17.95 23.05
N ALA A 57 5.37 17.72 24.23
CA ALA A 57 5.64 18.81 25.20
C ALA A 57 6.64 19.88 24.70
N ASN A 58 7.40 19.57 23.64
CA ASN A 58 8.40 20.46 23.05
C ASN A 58 7.89 21.28 21.84
N GLY A 59 6.56 21.27 21.60
CA GLY A 59 5.94 21.99 20.47
C GLY A 59 6.01 21.27 19.12
N THR A 60 6.50 20.02 19.10
CA THR A 60 6.40 19.16 17.91
C THR A 60 5.15 18.29 17.97
N TYR A 61 4.86 17.59 16.89
CA TYR A 61 3.78 16.60 16.83
C TYR A 61 4.33 15.25 16.39
N THR A 62 3.73 14.19 16.92
CA THR A 62 3.91 12.82 16.39
C THR A 62 2.75 12.50 15.48
N VAL A 63 3.06 12.07 14.26
CA VAL A 63 2.09 11.72 13.21
C VAL A 63 2.24 10.24 12.90
N ASP A 64 1.17 9.48 13.05
CA ASP A 64 1.20 8.03 12.93
C ASP A 64 0.32 7.52 11.78
N TYR A 65 0.87 6.55 11.02
CA TYR A 65 0.19 5.80 9.97
C TYR A 65 0.38 4.30 10.18
N LYS A 66 -0.50 3.54 9.56
CA LYS A 66 -0.40 2.08 9.49
C LYS A 66 -0.56 1.61 8.06
N VAL A 67 0.39 0.79 7.59
CA VAL A 67 0.29 0.08 6.31
C VAL A 67 0.10 -1.40 6.60
N THR A 68 -0.91 -2.00 5.98
CA THR A 68 -1.20 -3.44 6.06
C THR A 68 -1.12 -4.04 4.67
N VAL A 69 -0.26 -5.04 4.49
CA VAL A 69 -0.12 -5.81 3.24
C VAL A 69 -0.68 -7.20 3.50
N GLU A 70 -1.65 -7.63 2.69
CA GLU A 70 -2.32 -8.93 2.82
C GLU A 70 -2.15 -9.75 1.55
N ASN A 71 -1.97 -11.06 1.69
CA ASN A 71 -2.04 -11.99 0.56
C ASN A 71 -3.40 -12.72 0.60
N LYS A 72 -4.32 -12.30 -0.26
CA LYS A 72 -5.66 -12.91 -0.41
C LYS A 72 -5.69 -14.07 -1.41
N GLY A 73 -4.54 -14.38 -2.02
CA GLY A 73 -4.39 -15.52 -2.92
C GLY A 73 -4.12 -16.83 -2.18
N GLY A 74 -4.09 -17.92 -2.94
CA GLY A 74 -3.89 -19.27 -2.42
C GLY A 74 -2.44 -19.76 -2.44
N ALA A 75 -1.50 -18.96 -2.94
CA ALA A 75 -0.08 -19.27 -2.96
C ALA A 75 0.73 -18.20 -2.24
N THR A 76 1.93 -18.57 -1.77
CA THR A 76 2.90 -17.60 -1.25
C THR A 76 3.33 -16.64 -2.36
N GLY A 77 3.38 -15.35 -2.06
CA GLY A 77 3.89 -14.31 -2.96
C GLY A 77 5.05 -13.55 -2.34
N THR A 78 5.69 -12.72 -3.14
CA THR A 78 6.70 -11.74 -2.72
C THR A 78 6.20 -10.33 -3.00
N TYR A 79 6.71 -9.35 -2.29
CA TYR A 79 6.41 -7.95 -2.54
C TYR A 79 7.54 -7.04 -2.06
N SER A 80 7.66 -5.89 -2.69
CA SER A 80 8.42 -4.74 -2.19
C SER A 80 7.46 -3.62 -1.83
N LEU A 81 7.77 -2.88 -0.76
CA LEU A 81 6.94 -1.80 -0.22
C LEU A 81 7.78 -0.55 -0.01
N THR A 82 7.30 0.56 -0.55
CA THR A 82 7.84 1.89 -0.28
C THR A 82 6.78 2.80 0.34
N ASP A 83 7.23 3.77 1.13
CA ASP A 83 6.40 4.79 1.78
C ASP A 83 7.02 6.17 1.54
N THR A 84 6.20 7.15 1.17
CA THR A 84 6.65 8.49 0.76
C THR A 84 5.80 9.54 1.44
N PRO A 85 6.33 10.24 2.47
CA PRO A 85 5.67 11.42 3.02
C PRO A 85 5.68 12.55 1.97
N GLN A 86 4.53 13.18 1.80
CA GLN A 86 4.32 14.33 0.93
C GLN A 86 3.50 15.35 1.73
N PHE A 87 4.04 15.74 2.88
CA PHE A 87 3.39 16.69 3.78
C PHE A 87 3.42 18.09 3.18
N ASP A 88 2.50 18.90 3.66
CA ASP A 88 2.40 20.31 3.33
C ASP A 88 3.72 21.05 3.58
N ASP A 89 3.97 22.15 2.86
CA ASP A 89 5.21 22.92 2.98
C ASP A 89 5.30 23.73 4.29
N ASP A 90 4.17 23.91 5.00
CA ASP A 90 4.15 24.40 6.38
C ASP A 90 4.59 23.33 7.41
N VAL A 91 4.80 22.06 7.00
CA VAL A 91 5.11 20.95 7.88
C VAL A 91 6.54 20.45 7.67
N THR A 92 7.42 20.73 8.61
CA THR A 92 8.80 20.21 8.58
C THR A 92 8.88 18.85 9.25
N ILE A 93 9.36 17.82 8.53
CA ILE A 93 9.64 16.49 9.08
C ILE A 93 11.02 16.51 9.76
N ASN A 94 11.06 16.42 11.08
CA ASN A 94 12.30 16.40 11.87
C ASN A 94 12.95 15.01 11.86
N SER A 95 12.16 13.95 11.96
CA SER A 95 12.59 12.56 11.93
C SER A 95 11.41 11.64 11.64
N GLY A 96 11.71 10.40 11.24
CA GLY A 96 10.71 9.38 11.09
C GLY A 96 11.27 7.99 11.37
N SER A 97 10.38 7.07 11.70
CA SER A 97 10.70 5.66 11.96
C SER A 97 9.55 4.77 11.55
N TYR A 98 9.86 3.50 11.30
CA TYR A 98 8.83 2.47 11.11
C TYR A 98 9.14 1.24 11.96
N SER A 99 8.11 0.48 12.27
CA SER A 99 8.17 -0.74 13.09
C SER A 99 7.08 -1.74 12.68
N GLY A 100 7.16 -2.95 13.19
CA GLY A 100 6.22 -4.03 12.89
C GLY A 100 6.91 -5.21 12.22
N GLN A 101 6.53 -5.56 10.99
CA GLN A 101 7.17 -6.65 10.24
C GLN A 101 8.67 -6.41 10.03
N ALA A 102 9.06 -5.17 9.83
CA ALA A 102 10.44 -4.70 9.85
C ALA A 102 10.51 -3.38 10.60
N SER A 103 11.72 -2.87 10.87
CA SER A 103 11.92 -1.61 11.56
C SER A 103 13.12 -0.85 11.03
N GLY A 104 13.04 0.48 11.07
CA GLY A 104 14.11 1.35 10.61
C GLY A 104 13.74 2.82 10.71
N SER A 105 14.59 3.67 10.14
CA SER A 105 14.36 5.10 10.01
C SER A 105 13.63 5.40 8.71
N MET A 106 12.72 6.38 8.73
CA MET A 106 12.10 6.96 7.55
C MET A 106 12.96 8.10 7.01
N ASN A 107 13.01 8.25 5.70
CA ASN A 107 13.53 9.45 5.08
C ASN A 107 12.58 10.63 5.36
N THR A 108 13.15 11.79 5.62
CA THR A 108 12.38 13.03 5.81
C THR A 108 12.00 13.68 4.48
N VAL A 109 12.65 13.28 3.40
CA VAL A 109 12.39 13.70 2.02
C VAL A 109 12.48 12.48 1.10
N GLY A 110 11.49 12.31 0.24
CA GLY A 110 11.42 11.19 -0.70
C GLY A 110 10.99 9.87 -0.06
N SER A 111 11.06 8.80 -0.82
CA SER A 111 10.57 7.48 -0.43
C SER A 111 11.53 6.73 0.49
N THR A 112 10.97 5.87 1.33
CA THR A 112 11.69 4.88 2.15
C THR A 112 11.22 3.48 1.78
N THR A 113 12.15 2.56 1.54
CA THR A 113 11.81 1.14 1.36
C THR A 113 11.58 0.50 2.73
N LEU A 114 10.35 0.03 2.97
CA LEU A 114 9.94 -0.68 4.19
C LEU A 114 10.13 -2.19 4.07
N ALA A 115 10.01 -2.72 2.87
CA ALA A 115 10.23 -4.12 2.52
C ALA A 115 10.83 -4.23 1.11
N ASP A 116 11.69 -5.22 0.91
CA ASP A 116 12.36 -5.54 -0.33
C ASP A 116 12.31 -7.05 -0.53
N GLY A 117 11.60 -7.53 -1.56
CA GLY A 117 11.39 -8.93 -1.87
C GLY A 117 10.79 -9.75 -0.71
N SER A 118 9.96 -9.16 0.14
CA SER A 118 9.41 -9.83 1.32
C SER A 118 8.41 -10.91 0.97
N SER A 119 8.61 -12.12 1.49
CA SER A 119 7.71 -13.26 1.28
C SER A 119 6.49 -13.18 2.19
N LEU A 120 5.29 -13.39 1.63
CA LEU A 120 4.02 -13.39 2.34
C LEU A 120 3.21 -14.64 1.99
N ALA A 121 2.97 -15.49 3.00
CA ALA A 121 2.22 -16.73 2.83
C ALA A 121 0.78 -16.47 2.40
N ALA A 122 0.15 -17.45 1.77
CA ALA A 122 -1.27 -17.43 1.46
C ALA A 122 -2.13 -17.15 2.72
N GLY A 123 -3.03 -16.18 2.63
CA GLY A 123 -3.86 -15.73 3.75
C GLY A 123 -3.12 -14.97 4.85
N GLY A 124 -1.81 -14.70 4.69
CA GLY A 124 -0.99 -13.96 5.65
C GLY A 124 -1.18 -12.45 5.54
N ALA A 125 -0.73 -11.74 6.58
CA ALA A 125 -0.69 -10.28 6.62
C ALA A 125 0.59 -9.78 7.29
N HIS A 126 1.16 -8.71 6.77
CA HIS A 126 2.24 -7.94 7.37
C HIS A 126 1.75 -6.54 7.70
N THR A 127 2.19 -5.99 8.83
CA THR A 127 1.83 -4.64 9.27
C THR A 127 3.09 -3.83 9.52
N TYR A 128 3.08 -2.57 9.05
CA TYR A 128 4.09 -1.56 9.28
C TYR A 128 3.44 -0.35 9.93
N ASN A 129 3.96 0.04 11.09
CA ASN A 129 3.56 1.28 11.76
C ASN A 129 4.61 2.33 11.41
N VAL A 130 4.18 3.41 10.78
CA VAL A 130 5.05 4.52 10.35
C VAL A 130 4.76 5.72 11.24
N SER A 131 5.81 6.35 11.76
CA SER A 131 5.69 7.48 12.68
C SER A 131 6.67 8.58 12.29
N PHE A 132 6.19 9.82 12.26
CA PHE A 132 7.00 11.02 11.99
C PHE A 132 6.92 11.97 13.19
N ILE A 133 8.03 12.63 13.49
CA ILE A 133 8.06 13.80 14.37
C ILE A 133 8.14 15.04 13.48
N VAL A 134 7.16 15.93 13.61
CA VAL A 134 7.04 17.10 12.76
C VAL A 134 6.97 18.38 13.57
N THR A 135 7.36 19.48 12.94
CA THR A 135 7.18 20.86 13.43
C THR A 135 6.31 21.61 12.44
N LEU A 136 5.29 22.31 12.95
CA LEU A 136 4.50 23.23 12.15
C LEU A 136 5.22 24.57 12.07
N ASN A 137 5.45 25.07 10.86
CA ASN A 137 6.11 26.33 10.59
C ASN A 137 5.12 27.33 9.98
N LEU A 138 4.58 28.21 10.81
CA LEU A 138 3.58 29.21 10.41
C LEU A 138 4.19 30.57 10.04
N ASP A 139 5.52 30.65 9.87
CA ASP A 139 6.18 31.90 9.46
C ASP A 139 6.23 32.04 7.94
N ALA A 140 5.21 32.66 7.37
CA ALA A 140 5.09 32.96 5.94
C ALA A 140 6.26 33.74 5.34
N ASN A 141 7.16 34.28 6.17
CA ASN A 141 8.38 34.97 5.72
C ASN A 141 9.63 34.09 5.82
N SER A 142 9.49 32.85 6.27
CA SER A 142 10.57 31.87 6.24
C SER A 142 10.86 31.43 4.80
N PRO A 143 12.13 31.20 4.42
CA PRO A 143 12.46 30.58 3.14
C PRO A 143 11.86 29.20 2.92
N ASP A 144 11.48 28.52 4.03
CA ASP A 144 10.87 27.19 4.05
C ASP A 144 9.40 27.27 4.51
N GLY A 145 8.84 28.49 4.64
CA GLY A 145 7.48 28.70 5.08
C GLY A 145 6.50 28.67 3.92
N GLY A 146 5.42 27.95 4.10
CA GLY A 146 4.30 27.88 3.21
C GLY A 146 3.36 29.10 3.32
N ASP A 147 2.12 28.88 3.00
CA ASP A 147 1.10 29.92 2.94
C ASP A 147 0.16 29.97 4.16
N ASN A 148 0.47 29.20 5.22
CA ASN A 148 -0.33 28.96 6.44
C ASN A 148 -1.63 28.17 6.20
N ILE A 149 -1.70 27.37 5.14
CA ILE A 149 -2.84 26.53 4.83
C ILE A 149 -2.41 25.05 4.87
N TYR A 150 -2.30 24.48 6.04
CA TYR A 150 -1.78 23.13 6.31
C TYR A 150 -2.86 22.12 6.70
N THR A 151 -4.14 22.50 6.63
CA THR A 151 -5.26 21.68 7.12
C THR A 151 -6.08 21.02 6.02
N ALA A 152 -5.76 21.26 4.74
CA ALA A 152 -6.45 20.62 3.64
C ALA A 152 -5.68 19.36 3.19
N CYS A 153 -6.38 18.23 3.15
CA CYS A 153 -5.85 16.99 2.63
C CYS A 153 -6.17 16.87 1.14
N GLU A 154 -5.29 17.38 0.29
CA GLU A 154 -5.42 17.24 -1.16
C GLU A 154 -4.33 16.33 -1.73
N VAL A 155 -4.67 15.56 -2.77
CA VAL A 155 -3.71 14.68 -3.44
C VAL A 155 -2.69 15.52 -4.21
N PRO A 156 -1.38 15.36 -3.96
CA PRO A 156 -0.35 16.09 -4.69
C PRO A 156 -0.43 15.89 -6.20
N GLY A 157 -0.41 16.99 -6.97
CA GLY A 157 -0.12 16.91 -8.39
C GLY A 157 -1.24 17.20 -9.37
N ASN A 158 -2.32 17.82 -8.99
CA ASN A 158 -3.40 18.17 -9.93
C ASN A 158 -3.37 19.63 -10.37
N GLY A 159 -2.38 19.99 -11.21
CA GLY A 159 -2.49 21.19 -12.05
C GLY A 159 -1.31 22.14 -11.96
N PRO A 160 -1.04 22.88 -13.06
CA PRO A 160 -0.01 23.92 -13.08
C PRO A 160 -0.48 25.11 -12.24
N GLY A 161 0.25 25.40 -11.16
CA GLY A 161 0.05 26.59 -10.34
C GLY A 161 -0.81 26.39 -9.10
N SER A 162 -1.23 25.17 -8.78
CA SER A 162 -1.71 24.86 -7.46
C SER A 162 -0.49 24.64 -6.56
N THR A 163 -0.35 25.40 -5.49
CA THR A 163 0.30 24.95 -4.28
C THR A 163 -0.69 23.98 -3.65
N PRO A 164 -0.54 22.67 -3.80
CA PRO A 164 -1.50 21.75 -3.26
C PRO A 164 -1.31 21.75 -1.75
N GLU A 165 -2.39 22.00 -1.06
CA GLU A 165 -2.45 21.88 0.37
C GLU A 165 -2.49 20.41 0.73
N HIS A 166 -1.35 19.87 1.14
CA HIS A 166 -1.18 18.44 1.31
C HIS A 166 -1.56 17.96 2.70
N GLY A 167 -1.69 18.86 3.67
CA GLY A 167 -1.85 18.47 5.07
C GLY A 167 -0.77 17.46 5.47
N LEU A 168 -1.17 16.35 6.04
CA LEU A 168 -0.28 15.23 6.38
C LEU A 168 -0.46 14.07 5.38
N TYR A 169 -0.39 14.38 4.07
CA TYR A 169 -0.55 13.37 3.03
C TYR A 169 0.66 12.43 2.98
N ASN A 170 0.41 11.14 2.99
CA ASN A 170 1.44 10.11 2.91
C ASN A 170 0.99 8.96 2.00
N LYS A 171 1.85 8.58 1.05
CA LYS A 171 1.58 7.55 0.03
C LYS A 171 2.40 6.29 0.29
N ALA A 172 1.81 5.12 0.10
CA ALA A 172 2.50 3.84 0.05
C ALA A 172 2.31 3.17 -1.31
N GLU A 173 3.33 2.45 -1.77
CA GLU A 173 3.36 1.77 -3.06
C GLU A 173 3.90 0.35 -2.89
N VAL A 174 3.22 -0.62 -3.50
CA VAL A 174 3.61 -2.03 -3.51
C VAL A 174 3.88 -2.50 -4.93
N ASP A 175 5.06 -3.08 -5.11
CA ASP A 175 5.40 -3.96 -6.21
C ASP A 175 5.10 -5.40 -5.75
N ARG A 176 4.12 -6.06 -6.41
CA ARG A 176 3.54 -7.33 -5.98
C ARG A 176 4.39 -8.56 -6.24
N ASN A 177 5.28 -8.48 -7.18
CA ASN A 177 6.07 -9.59 -7.69
C ASN A 177 7.57 -9.29 -7.71
N ASP A 178 7.95 -8.11 -7.18
CA ASP A 178 9.33 -7.64 -7.08
C ASP A 178 10.01 -7.52 -8.46
N ASP A 179 9.26 -7.06 -9.48
CA ASP A 179 9.78 -6.88 -10.84
C ASP A 179 10.19 -5.43 -11.15
N GLY A 180 10.04 -4.53 -10.18
CA GLY A 180 10.38 -3.11 -10.27
C GLY A 180 9.20 -2.24 -10.72
N SER A 181 8.01 -2.81 -10.88
CA SER A 181 6.78 -2.10 -11.24
C SER A 181 5.86 -1.95 -10.02
N VAL A 182 5.19 -0.81 -9.90
CA VAL A 182 4.19 -0.59 -8.85
C VAL A 182 2.81 -0.99 -9.35
N GLU A 183 2.16 -1.99 -8.72
CA GLU A 183 0.80 -2.41 -9.07
C GLU A 183 -0.26 -1.93 -8.08
N VAL A 184 0.13 -1.59 -6.85
CA VAL A 184 -0.79 -1.12 -5.82
C VAL A 184 -0.27 0.15 -5.20
N THR A 185 -1.13 1.15 -5.17
CA THR A 185 -0.90 2.41 -4.47
C THR A 185 -2.06 2.67 -3.53
N ASP A 186 -1.77 3.10 -2.33
CA ASP A 186 -2.76 3.62 -1.38
C ASP A 186 -2.16 4.78 -0.59
N ASP A 187 -3.01 5.67 -0.14
CA ASP A 187 -2.60 6.86 0.58
C ASP A 187 -3.48 7.11 1.81
N ALA A 188 -2.96 7.88 2.71
CA ALA A 188 -3.70 8.36 3.87
C ALA A 188 -3.27 9.78 4.19
N CYS A 189 -4.23 10.58 4.60
CA CYS A 189 -4.04 11.97 4.94
C CYS A 189 -4.73 12.30 6.26
N GLY A 190 -4.13 13.20 7.01
CA GLY A 190 -4.68 13.75 8.23
C GLY A 190 -4.34 15.23 8.36
N ASP A 191 -4.93 15.88 9.35
CA ASP A 191 -4.73 17.28 9.60
C ASP A 191 -4.02 17.52 10.93
N LEU A 192 -3.19 18.55 10.97
CA LEU A 192 -2.70 19.12 12.20
C LEU A 192 -3.80 19.97 12.87
N PRO A 193 -3.75 20.14 14.21
CA PRO A 193 -4.70 20.99 14.89
C PRO A 193 -4.61 22.43 14.35
N CYS A 194 -5.75 23.01 14.00
CA CYS A 194 -5.86 24.44 13.71
C CYS A 194 -5.73 25.23 15.02
N ILE A 195 -4.71 26.09 15.13
CA ILE A 195 -4.39 26.88 16.33
C ILE A 195 -4.81 28.32 16.13
#